data_ed478dda16658c07c3afaca76894b117
#
_entry.id   ed478dda16658c07c3afaca76894b117
#
_cell.length_a   1.000
_cell.length_b   1.000
_cell.length_c   1.000
_cell.angle_alpha   90.00
_cell.angle_beta   90.00
_cell.angle_gamma   90.00
#
_symmetry.space_group_name_H-M   'P 1'
#
loop_
_entity.id
_entity.type
_entity.pdbx_description
1 polymer ?
#
loop_
_entity_poly.entity_id
_entity_poly.type
_entity_poly.pdbx_seq_one_letter_code
_entity_poly.pdbx_strand_id
1 'polypeptide(L)'
;MATITYELGKPKQDKTRKVSIVLSHKGQRKRFPTNIVVSDSDLSRAGKISSRKILKTIEDKMNVMKDALYDLEVDLLGKDVDIDWICEHLIDIGNKTEDLDFFSFTEEWVEKSDNKGKKNYLIMLNSLARYNGCRKLPFSLIDYRFLNGYKKFLDGHPRAQSLYLGNMRHIFNEAIKEYNTNGNDIIRSNPFDKFSVPRDIPQTKDRIISEENLVRVFNFKGTRRVGMARDCYVLSFFLMGMNSVDIYECVSYNKGVLAYDRAKTRDRRNDNAHIEIVVPDIIKPLFRKYKGTTR
;
A
#
# COMPACT_ATOMS: atom_id res chain seq x y z
N MET A 1 16.20 31.16 20.43
CA MET A 1 16.12 30.39 19.20
C MET A 1 17.03 29.19 19.34
N ALA A 2 16.53 28.01 19.06
CA ALA A 2 17.32 26.80 19.10
C ALA A 2 18.16 26.67 17.81
N THR A 3 19.37 26.10 17.93
CA THR A 3 20.29 25.95 16.79
C THR A 3 20.79 24.53 16.68
N ILE A 4 20.94 24.04 15.44
CA ILE A 4 21.46 22.72 15.14
C ILE A 4 22.77 22.81 14.39
N THR A 5 23.80 22.16 14.96
CA THR A 5 25.16 22.09 14.43
C THR A 5 25.68 20.66 14.47
N TYR A 6 26.88 20.40 13.97
CA TYR A 6 27.55 19.13 14.18
C TYR A 6 28.88 19.27 14.91
N GLU A 7 29.24 18.22 15.63
CA GLU A 7 30.53 18.14 16.33
C GLU A 7 31.23 16.80 16.02
N LEU A 8 32.56 16.83 15.99
CA LEU A 8 33.40 15.64 15.89
C LEU A 8 33.71 15.12 17.27
N GLY A 9 33.48 13.85 17.51
CA GLY A 9 33.90 13.18 18.74
C GLY A 9 35.42 13.11 18.90
N LYS A 10 35.87 12.69 20.07
CA LYS A 10 37.31 12.43 20.30
C LYS A 10 37.78 11.30 19.38
N PRO A 11 39.06 11.37 18.91
CA PRO A 11 39.62 10.28 18.08
C PRO A 11 39.66 8.98 18.88
N LYS A 12 39.29 7.90 18.24
CA LYS A 12 39.41 6.54 18.75
C LYS A 12 40.84 5.99 18.47
N GLN A 13 41.16 4.82 19.01
CA GLN A 13 42.46 4.16 18.77
C GLN A 13 42.76 3.89 17.28
N ASP A 14 41.72 3.69 16.47
CA ASP A 14 41.77 3.50 15.01
C ASP A 14 41.83 4.82 14.21
N LYS A 15 42.08 5.95 14.89
CA LYS A 15 42.11 7.31 14.31
C LYS A 15 40.78 7.75 13.65
N THR A 16 39.67 7.07 13.97
CA THR A 16 38.36 7.48 13.50
C THR A 16 37.64 8.35 14.54
N ARG A 17 36.72 9.19 14.08
CA ARG A 17 35.87 10.05 14.92
C ARG A 17 34.41 9.88 14.55
N LYS A 18 33.56 9.75 15.54
CA LYS A 18 32.11 9.79 15.31
C LYS A 18 31.62 11.23 15.16
N VAL A 19 30.70 11.44 14.22
CA VAL A 19 29.98 12.71 14.08
C VAL A 19 28.74 12.66 14.94
N SER A 20 28.47 13.74 15.67
CA SER A 20 27.22 13.93 16.41
C SER A 20 26.57 15.23 15.98
N ILE A 21 25.26 15.25 15.86
CA ILE A 21 24.48 16.48 15.68
C ILE A 21 24.22 17.06 17.07
N VAL A 22 24.31 18.36 17.20
CA VAL A 22 24.16 19.05 18.46
C VAL A 22 23.05 20.09 18.36
N LEU A 23 22.05 19.93 19.21
CA LEU A 23 21.03 20.94 19.45
C LEU A 23 21.50 21.85 20.59
N SER A 24 21.43 23.15 20.39
CA SER A 24 21.73 24.16 21.44
C SER A 24 20.51 25.06 21.63
N HIS A 25 20.03 25.21 22.86
CA HIS A 25 18.92 26.07 23.24
C HIS A 25 19.15 26.68 24.64
N LYS A 26 19.00 28.01 24.80
CA LYS A 26 19.14 28.72 26.08
C LYS A 26 20.41 28.34 26.85
N GLY A 27 21.55 28.19 26.15
CA GLY A 27 22.83 27.83 26.76
C GLY A 27 23.01 26.35 27.10
N GLN A 28 22.00 25.54 26.97
CA GLN A 28 22.07 24.10 27.13
C GLN A 28 22.38 23.41 25.79
N ARG A 29 22.99 22.20 25.82
CA ARG A 29 23.37 21.43 24.64
C ARG A 29 23.01 19.98 24.80
N LYS A 30 22.39 19.39 23.75
CA LYS A 30 22.13 17.97 23.66
C LYS A 30 22.76 17.39 22.38
N ARG A 31 23.34 16.17 22.49
CA ARG A 31 24.05 15.50 21.40
C ARG A 31 23.24 14.30 20.90
N PHE A 32 23.04 14.25 19.60
CA PHE A 32 22.44 13.14 18.89
C PHE A 32 23.56 12.38 18.15
N PRO A 33 23.93 11.17 18.59
CA PRO A 33 24.95 10.39 17.91
C PRO A 33 24.47 9.96 16.54
N THR A 34 25.35 10.06 15.55
CA THR A 34 25.07 9.55 14.19
C THR A 34 25.89 8.28 13.91
N ASN A 35 25.50 7.55 12.87
CA ASN A 35 26.28 6.42 12.37
C ASN A 35 27.42 6.86 11.44
N ILE A 36 27.68 8.16 11.28
CA ILE A 36 28.70 8.71 10.42
C ILE A 36 30.05 8.68 11.18
N VAL A 37 31.02 8.04 10.56
CA VAL A 37 32.39 7.96 11.06
C VAL A 37 33.30 8.61 10.03
N VAL A 38 34.22 9.47 10.49
CA VAL A 38 35.24 10.16 9.69
C VAL A 38 36.62 9.72 10.11
N SER A 39 37.49 9.50 9.13
CA SER A 39 38.91 9.21 9.31
C SER A 39 39.76 10.47 9.21
N ASP A 40 41.02 10.42 9.63
CA ASP A 40 41.92 11.57 9.51
C ASP A 40 42.15 12.00 8.04
N SER A 41 41.97 11.09 7.06
CA SER A 41 42.02 11.40 5.62
C SER A 41 40.83 12.24 5.13
N ASP A 42 39.72 12.21 5.86
CA ASP A 42 38.53 12.99 5.55
C ASP A 42 38.55 14.40 6.16
N LEU A 43 39.61 14.71 6.92
CA LEU A 43 39.76 15.98 7.60
C LEU A 43 40.78 16.88 6.88
N SER A 44 40.50 18.16 6.85
CA SER A 44 41.44 19.19 6.45
C SER A 44 42.53 19.44 7.55
N ARG A 45 43.60 20.12 7.21
CA ARG A 45 44.64 20.54 8.19
C ARG A 45 44.07 21.33 9.38
N ALA A 46 42.93 21.99 9.22
CA ALA A 46 42.21 22.72 10.26
C ALA A 46 41.27 21.83 11.08
N GLY A 47 41.30 20.51 10.91
CA GLY A 47 40.41 19.54 11.63
C GLY A 47 38.94 19.59 11.23
N LYS A 48 38.59 20.23 10.10
CA LYS A 48 37.23 20.26 9.55
C LYS A 48 37.08 19.20 8.51
N ILE A 49 35.85 18.62 8.38
CA ILE A 49 35.55 17.63 7.35
C ILE A 49 35.75 18.25 5.96
N SER A 50 36.56 17.62 5.13
CA SER A 50 36.87 18.05 3.74
C SER A 50 36.11 17.23 2.69
N SER A 51 35.63 16.04 3.02
CA SER A 51 34.88 15.17 2.12
C SER A 51 33.48 15.74 1.84
N ARG A 52 33.26 16.18 0.58
CA ARG A 52 31.94 16.69 0.13
C ARG A 52 30.81 15.68 0.34
N LYS A 53 31.08 14.40 0.14
CA LYS A 53 30.07 13.34 0.31
C LYS A 53 29.62 13.23 1.76
N ILE A 54 30.57 13.25 2.70
CA ILE A 54 30.29 13.18 4.14
C ILE A 54 29.58 14.43 4.59
N LEU A 55 30.04 15.63 4.17
CA LEU A 55 29.39 16.89 4.48
C LEU A 55 27.94 16.92 4.02
N LYS A 56 27.67 16.50 2.78
CA LYS A 56 26.31 16.42 2.26
C LYS A 56 25.42 15.49 3.10
N THR A 57 25.92 14.33 3.49
CA THR A 57 25.17 13.39 4.35
C THR A 57 24.86 13.98 5.72
N ILE A 58 25.80 14.76 6.30
CA ILE A 58 25.58 15.46 7.57
C ILE A 58 24.55 16.57 7.39
N GLU A 59 24.69 17.37 6.33
CA GLU A 59 23.76 18.47 6.00
C GLU A 59 22.35 17.96 5.77
N ASP A 60 22.18 16.86 5.03
CA ASP A 60 20.88 16.24 4.80
C ASP A 60 20.22 15.85 6.14
N LYS A 61 20.97 15.21 7.06
CA LYS A 61 20.46 14.86 8.40
C LYS A 61 20.17 16.09 9.25
N MET A 62 21.01 17.12 9.19
CA MET A 62 20.78 18.38 9.92
C MET A 62 19.58 19.14 9.39
N ASN A 63 19.33 19.13 8.07
CA ASN A 63 18.20 19.81 7.47
C ASN A 63 16.87 19.17 7.90
N VAL A 64 16.78 17.82 7.97
CA VAL A 64 15.62 17.14 8.54
C VAL A 64 15.30 17.65 9.97
N MET A 65 16.33 17.75 10.81
CA MET A 65 16.13 18.23 12.19
C MET A 65 15.83 19.72 12.26
N LYS A 66 16.38 20.53 11.35
CA LYS A 66 16.09 21.98 11.27
C LYS A 66 14.67 22.25 10.83
N ASP A 67 14.19 21.51 9.82
CA ASP A 67 12.81 21.62 9.33
C ASP A 67 11.84 21.25 10.45
N ALA A 68 12.10 20.14 11.15
CA ALA A 68 11.30 19.73 12.30
C ALA A 68 11.34 20.74 13.45
N LEU A 69 12.50 21.35 13.71
CA LEU A 69 12.64 22.40 14.72
C LEU A 69 11.87 23.66 14.33
N TYR A 70 11.91 24.04 13.06
CA TYR A 70 11.16 25.18 12.54
C TYR A 70 9.65 24.99 12.71
N ASP A 71 9.14 23.81 12.37
CA ASP A 71 7.72 23.48 12.54
C ASP A 71 7.30 23.54 14.02
N LEU A 72 8.16 23.00 14.92
CA LEU A 72 7.93 23.10 16.36
C LEU A 72 7.96 24.55 16.86
N GLU A 73 8.87 25.40 16.36
CA GLU A 73 8.95 26.82 16.75
C GLU A 73 7.73 27.61 16.28
N VAL A 74 7.13 27.26 15.12
CA VAL A 74 5.89 27.85 14.61
C VAL A 74 4.70 27.46 15.49
N ASP A 75 4.61 26.19 15.91
CA ASP A 75 3.52 25.71 16.78
C ASP A 75 3.64 26.22 18.23
N LEU A 76 4.81 26.65 18.63
CA LEU A 76 5.15 27.11 20.00
C LEU A 76 5.22 28.63 20.13
N LEU A 77 4.74 29.40 19.15
CA LEU A 77 4.75 30.84 19.19
C LEU A 77 4.29 31.37 20.56
N GLY A 78 5.28 31.81 21.40
CA GLY A 78 5.04 32.37 22.72
C GLY A 78 5.06 31.40 23.90
N LYS A 79 5.31 30.11 23.71
CA LYS A 79 5.50 29.14 24.81
C LYS A 79 6.96 29.00 25.20
N ASP A 80 7.24 29.04 26.50
CA ASP A 80 8.59 28.81 27.03
C ASP A 80 8.82 27.31 27.23
N VAL A 81 9.61 26.67 26.31
CA VAL A 81 9.92 25.23 26.33
C VAL A 81 11.41 25.04 26.66
N ASP A 82 11.71 23.92 27.33
CA ASP A 82 13.07 23.52 27.62
C ASP A 82 13.69 22.65 26.51
N ILE A 83 15.01 22.42 26.62
CA ILE A 83 15.72 21.64 25.60
C ILE A 83 15.32 20.14 25.62
N ASP A 84 14.90 19.60 26.76
CA ASP A 84 14.53 18.21 26.90
C ASP A 84 13.20 17.94 26.16
N TRP A 85 12.25 18.84 26.33
CA TRP A 85 10.99 18.78 25.55
C TRP A 85 11.23 18.87 24.05
N ILE A 86 12.10 19.80 23.61
CA ILE A 86 12.45 19.89 22.17
C ILE A 86 13.13 18.61 21.68
N CYS A 87 14.03 18.02 22.48
CA CYS A 87 14.70 16.78 22.14
C CYS A 87 13.75 15.60 21.98
N GLU A 88 12.81 15.42 22.90
CA GLU A 88 11.81 14.34 22.83
C GLU A 88 11.00 14.42 21.54
N HIS A 89 10.55 15.62 21.18
CA HIS A 89 9.76 15.82 19.95
C HIS A 89 10.61 15.66 18.68
N LEU A 90 11.88 16.12 18.68
CA LEU A 90 12.78 15.89 17.55
C LEU A 90 13.19 14.42 17.40
N ILE A 91 13.35 13.66 18.49
CA ILE A 91 13.63 12.23 18.46
C ILE A 91 12.42 11.48 17.94
N ASP A 92 11.22 11.82 18.37
CA ASP A 92 9.99 11.22 17.88
C ASP A 92 9.78 11.43 16.38
N ILE A 93 10.07 12.63 15.87
CA ILE A 93 10.03 12.94 14.45
C ILE A 93 11.12 12.16 13.70
N GLY A 94 12.36 12.14 14.22
CA GLY A 94 13.48 11.39 13.64
C GLY A 94 13.24 9.88 13.60
N ASN A 95 12.71 9.32 14.68
CA ASN A 95 12.38 7.88 14.76
C ASN A 95 11.21 7.51 13.87
N LYS A 96 10.19 8.35 13.76
CA LYS A 96 9.06 8.13 12.85
C LYS A 96 9.49 8.10 11.38
N THR A 97 10.50 8.89 11.00
CA THR A 97 10.99 8.91 9.60
C THR A 97 11.93 7.77 9.26
N GLU A 98 12.72 7.26 10.23
CA GLU A 98 13.65 6.13 9.99
C GLU A 98 12.97 4.75 10.09
N ASP A 99 11.85 4.64 10.81
CA ASP A 99 11.20 3.35 11.12
C ASP A 99 9.85 3.12 10.42
N LEU A 100 9.35 4.04 9.59
CA LEU A 100 8.10 3.82 8.88
C LEU A 100 8.28 2.70 7.85
N ASP A 101 7.85 1.49 8.24
CA ASP A 101 7.99 0.29 7.43
C ASP A 101 6.73 0.02 6.60
N PHE A 102 6.93 -0.21 5.29
CA PHE A 102 5.84 -0.44 4.36
C PHE A 102 5.06 -1.72 4.66
N PHE A 103 5.73 -2.79 5.14
CA PHE A 103 5.05 -4.05 5.49
C PHE A 103 4.14 -3.85 6.70
N SER A 104 4.69 -3.30 7.78
CA SER A 104 3.96 -3.07 9.03
C SER A 104 2.76 -2.14 8.80
N PHE A 105 2.96 -1.04 8.08
CA PHE A 105 1.87 -0.13 7.72
C PHE A 105 0.78 -0.82 6.89
N THR A 106 1.19 -1.61 5.88
CA THR A 106 0.22 -2.29 5.01
C THR A 106 -0.59 -3.33 5.80
N GLU A 107 0.05 -4.09 6.69
CA GLU A 107 -0.61 -5.09 7.54
C GLU A 107 -1.64 -4.43 8.46
N GLU A 108 -1.26 -3.35 9.13
CA GLU A 108 -2.15 -2.57 9.99
C GLU A 108 -3.32 -1.95 9.21
N TRP A 109 -3.06 -1.39 8.04
CA TRP A 109 -4.09 -0.85 7.16
C TRP A 109 -5.08 -1.94 6.71
N VAL A 110 -4.58 -3.14 6.38
CA VAL A 110 -5.41 -4.29 5.99
C VAL A 110 -6.30 -4.75 7.15
N GLU A 111 -5.81 -4.75 8.37
CA GLU A 111 -6.61 -5.12 9.55
C GLU A 111 -7.75 -4.13 9.79
N LYS A 112 -7.47 -2.84 9.72
CA LYS A 112 -8.45 -1.76 9.92
C LYS A 112 -9.42 -1.59 8.76
N SER A 113 -9.09 -2.09 7.57
CA SER A 113 -9.86 -1.86 6.35
C SER A 113 -11.03 -2.82 6.20
N ASP A 114 -12.20 -2.30 5.83
CA ASP A 114 -13.38 -3.08 5.40
C ASP A 114 -13.34 -3.48 3.92
N ASN A 115 -12.21 -3.25 3.23
CA ASN A 115 -12.06 -3.53 1.81
C ASN A 115 -12.18 -5.03 1.52
N LYS A 116 -13.20 -5.44 0.76
CA LYS A 116 -13.40 -6.85 0.33
C LYS A 116 -12.21 -7.42 -0.45
N GLY A 117 -11.38 -6.57 -1.05
CA GLY A 117 -10.16 -6.95 -1.79
C GLY A 117 -8.90 -7.05 -0.93
N LYS A 118 -8.96 -6.90 0.39
CA LYS A 118 -7.80 -6.84 1.30
C LYS A 118 -6.83 -8.02 1.19
N LYS A 119 -7.30 -9.21 0.83
CA LYS A 119 -6.45 -10.38 0.58
C LYS A 119 -5.40 -10.14 -0.52
N ASN A 120 -5.69 -9.30 -1.51
CA ASN A 120 -4.75 -8.99 -2.58
C ASN A 120 -3.52 -8.21 -2.08
N TYR A 121 -3.68 -7.40 -1.03
CA TYR A 121 -2.57 -6.67 -0.41
C TYR A 121 -1.63 -7.63 0.32
N LEU A 122 -2.16 -8.61 1.04
CA LEU A 122 -1.34 -9.65 1.69
C LEU A 122 -0.57 -10.51 0.67
N ILE A 123 -1.21 -10.84 -0.47
CA ILE A 123 -0.55 -11.57 -1.56
C ILE A 123 0.56 -10.70 -2.17
N MET A 124 0.32 -9.41 -2.36
CA MET A 124 1.35 -8.45 -2.80
C MET A 124 2.52 -8.41 -1.81
N LEU A 125 2.27 -8.30 -0.49
CA LEU A 125 3.34 -8.31 0.52
C LEU A 125 4.19 -9.58 0.46
N ASN A 126 3.58 -10.75 0.28
CA ASN A 126 4.32 -12.01 0.12
C ASN A 126 5.20 -12.02 -1.15
N SER A 127 4.73 -11.42 -2.24
CA SER A 127 5.52 -11.26 -3.47
C SER A 127 6.66 -10.26 -3.25
N LEU A 128 6.37 -9.14 -2.58
CA LEU A 128 7.34 -8.09 -2.28
C LEU A 128 8.45 -8.60 -1.33
N ALA A 129 8.09 -9.41 -0.33
CA ALA A 129 9.06 -10.03 0.57
C ALA A 129 10.05 -10.95 -0.17
N ARG A 130 9.56 -11.69 -1.18
CA ARG A 130 10.44 -12.52 -2.04
C ARG A 130 11.39 -11.69 -2.88
N TYR A 131 10.94 -10.55 -3.39
CA TYR A 131 11.80 -9.62 -4.14
C TYR A 131 12.81 -8.91 -3.24
N ASN A 132 12.38 -8.42 -2.10
CA ASN A 132 13.18 -7.65 -1.15
C ASN A 132 14.12 -8.53 -0.30
N GLY A 133 13.87 -9.83 -0.21
CA GLY A 133 14.61 -10.78 0.63
C GLY A 133 14.22 -10.77 2.12
N CYS A 134 13.41 -9.83 2.55
CA CYS A 134 12.92 -9.73 3.94
C CYS A 134 11.57 -9.00 4.00
N ARG A 135 10.92 -9.03 5.17
CA ARG A 135 9.65 -8.32 5.45
C ARG A 135 9.88 -6.99 6.19
N LYS A 136 10.93 -6.28 5.81
CA LYS A 136 11.22 -4.94 6.33
C LYS A 136 11.63 -4.06 5.14
N LEU A 137 10.87 -3.01 4.88
CA LEU A 137 11.09 -2.10 3.76
C LEU A 137 10.69 -0.67 4.16
N PRO A 138 11.62 0.18 4.55
CA PRO A 138 11.35 1.59 4.80
C PRO A 138 10.73 2.28 3.58
N PHE A 139 9.75 3.16 3.80
CA PHE A 139 9.14 3.96 2.72
C PHE A 139 10.18 4.75 1.92
N SER A 140 11.24 5.22 2.56
CA SER A 140 12.34 5.96 1.93
C SER A 140 13.14 5.16 0.90
N LEU A 141 13.14 3.82 0.99
CA LEU A 141 13.82 2.94 0.05
C LEU A 141 12.96 2.58 -1.17
N ILE A 142 11.65 2.90 -1.15
CA ILE A 142 10.75 2.69 -2.28
C ILE A 142 10.90 3.88 -3.24
N ASP A 143 11.94 3.85 -4.05
CA ASP A 143 12.20 4.83 -5.09
C ASP A 143 11.79 4.35 -6.49
N TYR A 144 11.98 5.18 -7.51
CA TYR A 144 11.71 4.83 -8.90
C TYR A 144 12.51 3.60 -9.37
N ARG A 145 13.74 3.43 -8.90
CA ARG A 145 14.60 2.27 -9.27
C ARG A 145 14.07 0.99 -8.63
N PHE A 146 13.68 1.07 -7.36
CA PHE A 146 13.07 -0.06 -6.65
C PHE A 146 11.79 -0.53 -7.38
N LEU A 147 10.90 0.38 -7.76
CA LEU A 147 9.66 0.05 -8.47
C LEU A 147 9.92 -0.60 -9.84
N ASN A 148 10.91 -0.10 -10.59
CA ASN A 148 11.31 -0.73 -11.86
C ASN A 148 11.94 -2.11 -11.65
N GLY A 149 12.75 -2.30 -10.62
CA GLY A 149 13.31 -3.60 -10.25
C GLY A 149 12.20 -4.60 -9.90
N TYR A 150 11.25 -4.19 -9.07
CA TYR A 150 10.11 -5.04 -8.72
C TYR A 150 9.20 -5.34 -9.91
N LYS A 151 8.96 -4.35 -10.79
CA LYS A 151 8.26 -4.57 -12.06
C LYS A 151 8.95 -5.64 -12.89
N LYS A 152 10.30 -5.58 -13.02
CA LYS A 152 11.09 -6.57 -13.75
C LYS A 152 11.06 -7.95 -13.08
N PHE A 153 11.08 -8.01 -11.75
CA PHE A 153 10.91 -9.27 -11.01
C PHE A 153 9.57 -9.95 -11.31
N LEU A 154 8.52 -9.17 -11.59
CA LEU A 154 7.20 -9.66 -11.99
C LEU A 154 7.06 -9.87 -13.50
N ASP A 155 8.15 -9.87 -14.27
CA ASP A 155 8.08 -10.04 -15.71
C ASP A 155 7.46 -11.41 -16.09
N GLY A 156 6.74 -11.44 -17.21
CA GLY A 156 5.91 -12.61 -17.59
C GLY A 156 4.55 -12.72 -16.87
N HIS A 157 4.28 -11.83 -15.86
CA HIS A 157 3.03 -11.84 -15.12
C HIS A 157 2.31 -10.47 -15.16
N PRO A 158 1.76 -10.02 -16.32
CA PRO A 158 1.22 -8.67 -16.50
C PRO A 158 0.09 -8.35 -15.51
N ARG A 159 -0.73 -9.35 -15.15
CA ARG A 159 -1.77 -9.19 -14.13
C ARG A 159 -1.18 -8.88 -12.74
N ALA A 160 -0.11 -9.56 -12.36
CA ALA A 160 0.57 -9.32 -11.09
C ALA A 160 1.27 -7.95 -11.09
N GLN A 161 1.92 -7.56 -12.19
CA GLN A 161 2.52 -6.24 -12.34
C GLN A 161 1.48 -5.13 -12.11
N SER A 162 0.34 -5.20 -12.81
CA SER A 162 -0.72 -4.20 -12.67
C SER A 162 -1.31 -4.17 -11.26
N LEU A 163 -1.65 -5.34 -10.71
CA LEU A 163 -2.32 -5.45 -9.42
C LEU A 163 -1.41 -5.06 -8.24
N TYR A 164 -0.18 -5.61 -8.20
CA TYR A 164 0.68 -5.40 -7.04
C TYR A 164 1.26 -3.99 -7.01
N LEU A 165 1.72 -3.47 -8.14
CA LEU A 165 2.19 -2.08 -8.21
C LEU A 165 1.04 -1.07 -8.00
N GLY A 166 -0.17 -1.41 -8.44
CA GLY A 166 -1.37 -0.63 -8.16
C GLY A 166 -1.71 -0.61 -6.66
N ASN A 167 -1.62 -1.76 -5.99
CA ASN A 167 -1.82 -1.86 -4.55
C ASN A 167 -0.73 -1.12 -3.77
N MET A 168 0.55 -1.23 -4.19
CA MET A 168 1.64 -0.45 -3.57
C MET A 168 1.38 1.05 -3.67
N ARG A 169 0.98 1.55 -4.86
CA ARG A 169 0.61 2.96 -5.03
C ARG A 169 -0.52 3.38 -4.11
N HIS A 170 -1.54 2.53 -3.96
CA HIS A 170 -2.66 2.83 -3.07
C HIS A 170 -2.20 2.95 -1.62
N ILE A 171 -1.46 1.97 -1.10
CA ILE A 171 -0.92 1.99 0.27
C ILE A 171 0.01 3.18 0.48
N PHE A 172 0.86 3.50 -0.49
CA PHE A 172 1.73 4.66 -0.41
C PHE A 172 0.95 5.97 -0.25
N ASN A 173 -0.14 6.12 -1.02
CA ASN A 173 -1.02 7.29 -0.92
C ASN A 173 -1.80 7.32 0.41
N GLU A 174 -2.23 6.17 0.94
CA GLU A 174 -2.88 6.12 2.26
C GLU A 174 -1.90 6.49 3.37
N ALA A 175 -0.65 6.02 3.30
CA ALA A 175 0.40 6.41 4.24
C ALA A 175 0.70 7.92 4.18
N ILE A 176 0.77 8.51 2.98
CA ILE A 176 0.93 9.96 2.83
C ILE A 176 -0.24 10.72 3.49
N LYS A 177 -1.48 10.27 3.29
CA LYS A 177 -2.65 10.90 3.93
C LYS A 177 -2.61 10.82 5.46
N GLU A 178 -2.13 9.71 6.00
CA GLU A 178 -2.10 9.47 7.43
C GLU A 178 -0.96 10.22 8.13
N TYR A 179 0.23 10.21 7.50
CA TYR A 179 1.45 10.73 8.13
C TYR A 179 1.82 12.14 7.71
N ASN A 180 1.42 12.61 6.53
CA ASN A 180 1.68 13.98 6.08
C ASN A 180 0.50 14.87 6.45
N THR A 181 0.45 15.30 7.69
CA THR A 181 -0.61 16.15 8.24
C THR A 181 -0.03 17.48 8.72
N ASN A 182 -0.77 18.58 8.53
CA ASN A 182 -0.46 19.90 9.10
C ASN A 182 0.94 20.47 8.75
N GLY A 183 1.43 20.23 7.51
CA GLY A 183 2.72 20.78 7.07
C GLY A 183 3.94 19.96 7.49
N ASN A 184 3.75 18.85 8.17
CA ASN A 184 4.83 17.91 8.49
C ASN A 184 4.83 16.73 7.53
N ASP A 185 5.69 16.80 6.49
CA ASP A 185 5.81 15.79 5.46
C ASP A 185 6.80 14.70 5.89
N ILE A 186 6.29 13.66 6.57
CA ILE A 186 7.10 12.49 6.97
C ILE A 186 7.52 11.71 5.73
N ILE A 187 6.60 11.47 4.80
CA ILE A 187 6.88 10.83 3.50
C ILE A 187 7.09 11.94 2.46
N ARG A 188 8.33 12.40 2.29
CA ARG A 188 8.67 13.57 1.48
C ARG A 188 8.58 13.38 -0.02
N SER A 189 8.62 12.17 -0.53
CA SER A 189 8.59 11.89 -1.97
C SER A 189 7.68 10.73 -2.28
N ASN A 190 6.82 10.90 -3.28
CA ASN A 190 6.00 9.83 -3.82
C ASN A 190 6.62 9.31 -5.12
N PRO A 191 7.22 8.11 -5.14
CA PRO A 191 7.85 7.59 -6.35
C PRO A 191 6.85 7.32 -7.48
N PHE A 192 5.57 7.19 -7.16
CA PHE A 192 4.50 6.95 -8.12
C PHE A 192 4.10 8.19 -8.92
N ASP A 193 4.57 9.40 -8.56
CA ASP A 193 4.37 10.61 -9.36
C ASP A 193 5.09 10.50 -10.71
N LYS A 194 6.22 9.78 -10.73
CA LYS A 194 7.05 9.54 -11.93
C LYS A 194 6.92 8.12 -12.47
N PHE A 195 6.36 7.18 -11.69
CA PHE A 195 6.24 5.78 -12.06
C PHE A 195 4.83 5.45 -12.54
N SER A 196 4.71 5.07 -13.81
CA SER A 196 3.43 4.61 -14.37
C SER A 196 3.22 3.13 -14.08
N VAL A 197 2.16 2.81 -13.33
CA VAL A 197 1.75 1.42 -13.09
C VAL A 197 1.30 0.79 -14.41
N PRO A 198 1.86 -0.36 -14.80
CA PRO A 198 1.45 -1.07 -16.01
C PRO A 198 -0.04 -1.40 -16.00
N ARG A 199 -0.71 -1.22 -17.12
CA ARG A 199 -2.10 -1.68 -17.29
C ARG A 199 -2.08 -3.13 -17.76
N ASP A 200 -2.81 -3.99 -17.05
CA ASP A 200 -3.13 -5.32 -17.55
C ASP A 200 -4.21 -5.14 -18.63
N ILE A 201 -3.81 -5.25 -19.88
CA ILE A 201 -4.75 -5.31 -20.99
C ILE A 201 -5.03 -6.80 -21.20
N PRO A 202 -6.19 -7.31 -20.77
CA PRO A 202 -6.53 -8.70 -21.00
C PRO A 202 -6.47 -8.98 -22.50
N GLN A 203 -5.58 -9.86 -22.92
CA GLN A 203 -5.70 -10.42 -24.26
C GLN A 203 -7.01 -11.22 -24.27
N THR A 204 -7.97 -10.71 -24.99
CA THR A 204 -9.20 -11.45 -25.30
C THR A 204 -8.83 -12.66 -26.13
N LYS A 205 -8.43 -13.74 -25.44
CA LYS A 205 -8.52 -15.06 -26.06
C LYS A 205 -10.01 -15.32 -26.18
N ASP A 206 -10.47 -15.69 -27.36
CA ASP A 206 -11.84 -16.06 -27.60
C ASP A 206 -12.23 -17.19 -26.64
N ARG A 207 -12.82 -16.80 -25.50
CA ARG A 207 -13.38 -17.72 -24.49
C ARG A 207 -14.87 -17.95 -24.75
N ILE A 208 -15.27 -17.72 -26.00
CA ILE A 208 -16.64 -17.88 -26.42
C ILE A 208 -16.90 -19.40 -26.59
N ILE A 209 -17.88 -19.90 -25.87
CA ILE A 209 -18.35 -21.25 -26.08
C ILE A 209 -19.14 -21.27 -27.40
N SER A 210 -18.89 -22.27 -28.27
CA SER A 210 -19.68 -22.42 -29.48
C SER A 210 -21.13 -22.81 -29.16
N GLU A 211 -22.05 -22.46 -30.04
CA GLU A 211 -23.47 -22.81 -29.88
C GLU A 211 -23.69 -24.31 -29.67
N GLU A 212 -23.01 -25.15 -30.43
CA GLU A 212 -23.05 -26.62 -30.27
C GLU A 212 -22.65 -27.06 -28.87
N ASN A 213 -21.56 -26.47 -28.32
CA ASN A 213 -21.12 -26.83 -27.00
C ASN A 213 -22.08 -26.29 -25.93
N LEU A 214 -22.68 -25.11 -26.14
CA LEU A 214 -23.71 -24.59 -25.26
C LEU A 214 -24.93 -25.53 -25.20
N VAL A 215 -25.41 -26.02 -26.36
CA VAL A 215 -26.48 -27.00 -26.45
C VAL A 215 -26.11 -28.32 -25.76
N ARG A 216 -24.87 -28.79 -25.92
CA ARG A 216 -24.35 -29.96 -25.19
C ARG A 216 -24.38 -29.78 -23.69
N VAL A 217 -23.92 -28.63 -23.19
CA VAL A 217 -23.96 -28.29 -21.75
C VAL A 217 -25.42 -28.26 -21.27
N PHE A 218 -26.31 -27.61 -22.02
CA PHE A 218 -27.73 -27.51 -21.66
C PHE A 218 -28.39 -28.86 -21.50
N ASN A 219 -28.15 -29.79 -22.46
CA ASN A 219 -28.74 -31.12 -22.48
C ASN A 219 -27.99 -32.17 -21.63
N PHE A 220 -26.86 -31.81 -21.06
CA PHE A 220 -26.06 -32.74 -20.28
C PHE A 220 -26.77 -33.20 -19.00
N LYS A 221 -26.81 -34.53 -18.80
CA LYS A 221 -27.36 -35.17 -17.60
C LYS A 221 -26.21 -35.65 -16.73
N GLY A 222 -25.87 -34.91 -15.72
CA GLY A 222 -24.78 -35.23 -14.81
C GLY A 222 -25.25 -35.80 -13.47
N THR A 223 -24.29 -36.40 -12.75
CA THR A 223 -24.47 -36.80 -11.38
C THR A 223 -24.61 -35.56 -10.44
N ARG A 224 -25.00 -35.77 -9.17
CA ARG A 224 -25.40 -34.73 -8.23
C ARG A 224 -24.55 -33.44 -8.28
N ARG A 225 -23.21 -33.50 -8.17
CA ARG A 225 -22.33 -32.31 -8.18
C ARG A 225 -22.17 -31.72 -9.58
N VAL A 226 -21.95 -32.59 -10.58
CA VAL A 226 -21.74 -32.13 -11.94
C VAL A 226 -23.04 -31.58 -12.52
N GLY A 227 -24.18 -32.19 -12.20
CA GLY A 227 -25.51 -31.70 -12.57
C GLY A 227 -25.78 -30.32 -11.98
N MET A 228 -25.43 -30.08 -10.70
CA MET A 228 -25.56 -28.78 -10.06
C MET A 228 -24.65 -27.73 -10.72
N ALA A 229 -23.39 -28.05 -11.00
CA ALA A 229 -22.48 -27.15 -11.70
C ALA A 229 -23.00 -26.76 -13.10
N ARG A 230 -23.55 -27.72 -13.83
CA ARG A 230 -24.22 -27.48 -15.11
C ARG A 230 -25.40 -26.53 -14.94
N ASP A 231 -26.26 -26.79 -13.98
CA ASP A 231 -27.44 -25.96 -13.72
C ASP A 231 -27.07 -24.53 -13.34
N CYS A 232 -26.03 -24.35 -12.50
CA CYS A 232 -25.47 -23.02 -12.16
C CYS A 232 -24.94 -22.32 -13.42
N TYR A 233 -24.25 -23.03 -14.31
CA TYR A 233 -23.75 -22.46 -15.56
C TYR A 233 -24.89 -21.99 -16.45
N VAL A 234 -25.92 -22.84 -16.64
CA VAL A 234 -27.10 -22.52 -17.45
C VAL A 234 -27.87 -21.35 -16.87
N LEU A 235 -28.08 -21.31 -15.55
CA LEU A 235 -28.70 -20.18 -14.88
C LEU A 235 -27.88 -18.89 -15.08
N SER A 236 -26.57 -18.94 -14.84
CA SER A 236 -25.69 -17.80 -15.07
C SER A 236 -25.77 -17.26 -16.49
N PHE A 237 -25.74 -18.16 -17.48
CA PHE A 237 -25.81 -17.81 -18.90
C PHE A 237 -27.11 -17.08 -19.24
N PHE A 238 -28.25 -17.67 -18.91
CA PHE A 238 -29.56 -17.09 -19.22
C PHE A 238 -29.95 -15.89 -18.33
N LEU A 239 -29.29 -15.70 -17.22
CA LEU A 239 -29.44 -14.55 -16.34
C LEU A 239 -28.34 -13.49 -16.57
N MET A 240 -27.93 -13.28 -17.83
CA MET A 240 -27.00 -12.23 -18.26
C MET A 240 -25.64 -12.26 -17.56
N GLY A 241 -25.09 -13.45 -17.29
CA GLY A 241 -23.82 -13.60 -16.61
C GLY A 241 -23.90 -13.38 -15.08
N MET A 242 -25.05 -13.62 -14.48
CA MET A 242 -25.22 -13.54 -13.03
C MET A 242 -24.21 -14.42 -12.31
N ASN A 243 -23.50 -13.86 -11.32
CA ASN A 243 -22.47 -14.59 -10.59
C ASN A 243 -23.10 -15.67 -9.68
N SER A 244 -22.39 -16.75 -9.44
CA SER A 244 -22.87 -17.86 -8.59
C SER A 244 -23.25 -17.42 -7.18
N VAL A 245 -22.55 -16.43 -6.59
CA VAL A 245 -22.91 -15.86 -5.29
C VAL A 245 -24.25 -15.12 -5.35
N ASP A 246 -24.49 -14.38 -6.41
CA ASP A 246 -25.73 -13.63 -6.60
C ASP A 246 -26.91 -14.60 -6.84
N ILE A 247 -26.66 -15.72 -7.60
CA ILE A 247 -27.65 -16.79 -7.79
C ILE A 247 -28.02 -17.46 -6.45
N TYR A 248 -27.01 -17.70 -5.61
CA TYR A 248 -27.20 -18.34 -4.30
C TYR A 248 -27.93 -17.43 -3.29
N GLU A 249 -27.60 -16.16 -3.27
CA GLU A 249 -28.16 -15.16 -2.34
C GLU A 249 -29.49 -14.57 -2.82
N CYS A 250 -29.90 -14.85 -4.06
CA CYS A 250 -31.09 -14.25 -4.62
C CYS A 250 -32.37 -14.78 -3.96
N VAL A 251 -33.15 -13.87 -3.38
CA VAL A 251 -34.38 -14.20 -2.64
C VAL A 251 -35.64 -13.58 -3.26
N SER A 252 -35.50 -12.69 -4.22
CA SER A 252 -36.62 -11.96 -4.81
C SER A 252 -36.91 -12.42 -6.24
N TYR A 253 -37.97 -13.23 -6.39
CA TYR A 253 -38.55 -13.60 -7.69
C TYR A 253 -40.05 -13.42 -7.65
N ASN A 254 -40.56 -12.49 -8.44
CA ASN A 254 -41.98 -12.15 -8.49
C ASN A 254 -42.45 -11.95 -9.94
N LYS A 255 -43.59 -12.52 -10.30
CA LYS A 255 -44.24 -12.36 -11.63
C LYS A 255 -43.27 -12.56 -12.83
N GLY A 256 -42.30 -13.44 -12.70
CA GLY A 256 -41.35 -13.74 -13.79
C GLY A 256 -40.12 -12.83 -13.83
N VAL A 257 -40.02 -11.89 -12.88
CA VAL A 257 -38.86 -10.98 -12.72
C VAL A 257 -38.04 -11.39 -11.50
N LEU A 258 -36.74 -11.53 -11.71
CA LEU A 258 -35.72 -11.73 -10.69
C LEU A 258 -35.11 -10.40 -10.37
N ALA A 259 -35.14 -9.99 -9.09
CA ALA A 259 -34.50 -8.77 -8.62
C ALA A 259 -33.42 -9.09 -7.58
N TYR A 260 -32.25 -8.47 -7.70
CA TYR A 260 -31.15 -8.63 -6.74
C TYR A 260 -30.19 -7.46 -6.76
N ASP A 261 -29.49 -7.28 -5.65
CA ASP A 261 -28.43 -6.30 -5.53
C ASP A 261 -27.09 -7.03 -5.71
N ARG A 262 -26.28 -6.63 -6.72
CA ARG A 262 -25.07 -7.35 -7.09
C ARG A 262 -24.04 -7.33 -5.96
N ALA A 263 -23.73 -8.50 -5.37
CA ALA A 263 -22.88 -8.68 -4.21
C ALA A 263 -21.49 -8.01 -4.34
N LYS A 264 -20.93 -7.99 -5.57
CA LYS A 264 -19.61 -7.40 -5.83
C LYS A 264 -19.58 -5.87 -5.71
N THR A 265 -20.70 -5.20 -5.99
CA THR A 265 -20.74 -3.73 -6.19
C THR A 265 -21.79 -3.02 -5.38
N ARG A 266 -22.71 -3.70 -4.68
CA ARG A 266 -23.80 -3.11 -3.90
C ARG A 266 -23.30 -2.08 -2.88
N ASP A 267 -22.19 -2.34 -2.21
CA ASP A 267 -21.64 -1.45 -1.17
C ASP A 267 -20.86 -0.23 -1.74
N ARG A 268 -20.76 -0.11 -3.07
CA ARG A 268 -19.99 0.94 -3.75
C ARG A 268 -20.84 1.87 -4.62
N ARG A 269 -22.13 1.56 -4.77
CA ARG A 269 -23.05 2.30 -5.63
C ARG A 269 -24.23 2.79 -4.82
N ASN A 270 -24.65 4.01 -5.08
CA ASN A 270 -25.80 4.63 -4.40
C ASN A 270 -27.14 3.92 -4.70
N ASP A 271 -27.21 3.19 -5.84
CA ASP A 271 -28.36 2.40 -6.26
C ASP A 271 -28.27 0.93 -5.81
N ASN A 272 -27.35 0.62 -4.85
CA ASN A 272 -27.04 -0.74 -4.38
C ASN A 272 -26.73 -1.73 -5.50
N ALA A 273 -26.37 -1.24 -6.70
CA ALA A 273 -26.17 -2.05 -7.89
C ALA A 273 -27.39 -2.99 -8.17
N HIS A 274 -28.60 -2.45 -7.99
CA HIS A 274 -29.84 -3.16 -8.21
C HIS A 274 -29.99 -3.59 -9.67
N ILE A 275 -30.38 -4.85 -9.88
CA ILE A 275 -30.56 -5.45 -11.19
C ILE A 275 -31.88 -6.23 -11.21
N GLU A 276 -32.68 -5.99 -12.24
CA GLU A 276 -33.90 -6.74 -12.53
C GLU A 276 -33.74 -7.50 -13.86
N ILE A 277 -34.09 -8.78 -13.85
CA ILE A 277 -34.00 -9.64 -15.03
C ILE A 277 -35.32 -10.37 -15.22
N VAL A 278 -35.89 -10.26 -16.43
CA VAL A 278 -37.00 -11.14 -16.83
C VAL A 278 -36.47 -12.53 -17.06
N VAL A 279 -36.98 -13.50 -16.31
CA VAL A 279 -36.52 -14.90 -16.37
C VAL A 279 -37.11 -15.58 -17.59
N PRO A 280 -36.26 -16.06 -18.55
CA PRO A 280 -36.72 -16.78 -19.72
C PRO A 280 -37.46 -18.07 -19.37
N ASP A 281 -38.48 -18.43 -20.13
CA ASP A 281 -39.29 -19.61 -19.86
C ASP A 281 -38.49 -20.92 -19.85
N ILE A 282 -37.48 -21.00 -20.70
CA ILE A 282 -36.60 -22.15 -20.82
C ILE A 282 -35.88 -22.56 -19.54
N ILE A 283 -35.58 -21.59 -18.65
CA ILE A 283 -34.90 -21.87 -17.37
C ILE A 283 -35.86 -21.89 -16.18
N LYS A 284 -37.14 -21.61 -16.34
CA LYS A 284 -38.13 -21.70 -15.25
C LYS A 284 -38.14 -23.04 -14.52
N PRO A 285 -37.96 -24.21 -15.21
CA PRO A 285 -37.84 -25.49 -14.51
C PRO A 285 -36.66 -25.57 -13.56
N LEU A 286 -35.50 -24.95 -13.90
CA LEU A 286 -34.35 -24.88 -13.01
C LEU A 286 -34.64 -23.97 -11.79
N PHE A 287 -35.35 -22.88 -11.99
CA PHE A 287 -35.81 -22.04 -10.88
C PHE A 287 -36.68 -22.81 -9.89
N ARG A 288 -37.63 -23.61 -10.39
CA ARG A 288 -38.47 -24.46 -9.54
C ARG A 288 -37.66 -25.51 -8.78
N LYS A 289 -36.63 -26.08 -9.42
CA LYS A 289 -35.76 -27.11 -8.84
C LYS A 289 -34.93 -26.54 -7.66
N TYR A 290 -34.46 -25.29 -7.77
CA TYR A 290 -33.59 -24.66 -6.79
C TYR A 290 -34.29 -23.61 -5.92
N LYS A 291 -35.59 -23.42 -6.07
CA LYS A 291 -36.38 -22.58 -5.21
C LYS A 291 -36.24 -23.07 -3.78
N GLY A 292 -35.47 -22.29 -2.95
CA GLY A 292 -35.28 -22.64 -1.57
C GLY A 292 -36.59 -22.66 -0.81
N THR A 293 -36.72 -23.57 0.13
CA THR A 293 -37.68 -23.42 1.21
C THR A 293 -37.20 -22.29 2.09
N THR A 294 -38.03 -21.26 2.24
CA THR A 294 -37.82 -20.21 3.26
C THR A 294 -37.53 -20.88 4.59
N ARG A 295 -36.33 -20.67 5.12
CA ARG A 295 -35.99 -21.03 6.50
C ARG A 295 -36.53 -19.97 7.43
#